data_bd08455dd373e6b6ad7f6489e6261d8a
#
_entry.id   bd08455dd373e6b6ad7f6489e6261d8a
#
_cell.length_a   1.000
_cell.length_b   1.000
_cell.length_c   1.000
_cell.angle_alpha   90.00
_cell.angle_beta   90.00
_cell.angle_gamma   90.00
#
_symmetry.space_group_name_H-M   'P 1'
#
loop_
_entity.id
_entity.type
_entity.pdbx_description
1 polymer ?
#
loop_
_entity_poly.entity_id
_entity_poly.type
_entity_poly.pdbx_seq_one_letter_code
_entity_poly.pdbx_strand_id
1 'polypeptide(L)'
;VSALWGVSAFVGPLIGGLFVEYASWRWGFACFALQAFGLATWIAWRPNLEHEPSAEASPFPMRRLALLCLAVLLVCYGGVNVTPVQTTVLVGLGLILLSTFLWLDQRAGDDRLLPNHRLPFRGPIGAALLMILCLAIATIAIGAYGPLLMTMIHGISALTAGYILACSSFGWTATAIIVSGSPERLDGRMIRIGISLVAVSVAGFVYAVPQGPMWLIAIFSTMEGAGFGLAWTFVLRQTTALVPPDDLERMSGAIPTVQRLGYALGAAYVGIVANALGFEAVETGPQAAQVATWIFAACLPFAALGMIGMVRLLRANKDQP
;
A
#
# COMPACT_ATOMS: atom_id res chain seq x y z
N VAL A 1 9.17 10.92 13.71
CA VAL A 1 8.95 9.77 12.81
C VAL A 1 8.45 10.24 11.45
N SER A 2 7.37 11.06 11.35
CA SER A 2 6.78 11.51 10.08
C SER A 2 7.74 12.28 9.16
N ALA A 3 8.63 13.12 9.71
CA ALA A 3 9.63 13.86 8.93
C ALA A 3 10.67 12.91 8.28
N LEU A 4 11.11 11.87 9.00
CA LEU A 4 12.02 10.85 8.47
C LEU A 4 11.37 10.07 7.32
N TRP A 5 10.09 9.73 7.46
CA TRP A 5 9.32 9.09 6.39
C TRP A 5 9.25 9.97 5.14
N GLY A 6 8.94 11.26 5.31
CA GLY A 6 8.88 12.21 4.21
C GLY A 6 10.21 12.36 3.47
N VAL A 7 11.31 12.51 4.21
CA VAL A 7 12.67 12.59 3.64
C VAL A 7 13.03 11.31 2.90
N SER A 8 12.80 10.14 3.53
CA SER A 8 13.12 8.83 2.91
C SER A 8 12.33 8.58 1.63
N ALA A 9 11.05 8.93 1.63
CA ALA A 9 10.17 8.75 0.49
C ALA A 9 10.51 9.70 -0.68
N PHE A 10 11.12 10.88 -0.39
CA PHE A 10 11.63 11.79 -1.41
C PHE A 10 13.01 11.36 -1.92
N VAL A 11 13.92 11.04 -1.00
CA VAL A 11 15.31 10.70 -1.33
C VAL A 11 15.42 9.33 -2.02
N GLY A 12 14.56 8.37 -1.66
CA GLY A 12 14.59 7.00 -2.22
C GLY A 12 14.46 6.97 -3.75
N PRO A 13 13.37 7.47 -4.34
CA PRO A 13 13.20 7.52 -5.79
C PRO A 13 14.27 8.35 -6.50
N LEU A 14 14.74 9.44 -5.86
CA LEU A 14 15.82 10.27 -6.40
C LEU A 14 17.13 9.49 -6.50
N ILE A 15 17.54 8.83 -5.42
CA ILE A 15 18.76 7.99 -5.42
C ILE A 15 18.61 6.86 -6.43
N GLY A 16 17.46 6.18 -6.47
CA GLY A 16 17.17 5.14 -7.44
C GLY A 16 17.30 5.61 -8.88
N GLY A 17 16.72 6.76 -9.20
CA GLY A 17 16.81 7.38 -10.53
C GLY A 17 18.25 7.76 -10.91
N LEU A 18 19.03 8.34 -9.99
CA LEU A 18 20.44 8.67 -10.21
C LEU A 18 21.30 7.43 -10.50
N PHE A 19 21.09 6.34 -9.76
CA PHE A 19 21.83 5.11 -10.03
C PHE A 19 21.48 4.48 -11.38
N VAL A 20 20.20 4.53 -11.78
CA VAL A 20 19.76 4.01 -13.10
C VAL A 20 20.34 4.85 -14.24
N GLU A 21 20.38 6.18 -14.08
CA GLU A 21 20.80 7.09 -15.16
C GLU A 21 22.33 7.19 -15.28
N TYR A 22 23.08 7.24 -14.18
CA TYR A 22 24.53 7.53 -14.18
C TYR A 22 25.41 6.33 -13.85
N ALA A 23 24.85 5.19 -13.39
CA ALA A 23 25.65 4.03 -13.02
C ALA A 23 24.97 2.70 -13.43
N SER A 24 24.35 2.03 -12.48
CA SER A 24 23.58 0.80 -12.69
C SER A 24 22.60 0.61 -11.53
N TRP A 25 21.43 0.09 -11.82
CA TRP A 25 20.44 -0.28 -10.79
C TRP A 25 21.01 -1.21 -9.71
N ARG A 26 22.02 -2.05 -10.07
CA ARG A 26 22.70 -2.94 -9.12
C ARG A 26 23.42 -2.19 -8.01
N TRP A 27 24.04 -1.06 -8.32
CA TRP A 27 24.69 -0.20 -7.34
C TRP A 27 23.68 0.47 -6.39
N GLY A 28 22.48 0.77 -6.86
CA GLY A 28 21.39 1.25 -6.00
C GLY A 28 21.05 0.23 -4.92
N PHE A 29 20.84 -1.04 -5.28
CA PHE A 29 20.61 -2.10 -4.30
C PHE A 29 21.81 -2.34 -3.38
N ALA A 30 23.04 -2.32 -3.88
CA ALA A 30 24.24 -2.45 -3.07
C ALA A 30 24.36 -1.32 -2.03
N CYS A 31 24.05 -0.08 -2.41
CA CYS A 31 24.05 1.08 -1.52
C CYS A 31 23.05 0.89 -0.36
N PHE A 32 21.81 0.50 -0.65
CA PHE A 32 20.80 0.25 0.37
C PHE A 32 21.16 -0.96 1.26
N ALA A 33 21.72 -2.01 0.68
CA ALA A 33 22.20 -3.17 1.45
C ALA A 33 23.32 -2.78 2.42
N LEU A 34 24.28 -1.96 1.98
CA LEU A 34 25.36 -1.44 2.83
C LEU A 34 24.83 -0.56 3.97
N GLN A 35 23.85 0.31 3.66
CA GLN A 35 23.19 1.14 4.67
C GLN A 35 22.46 0.28 5.71
N ALA A 36 21.72 -0.75 5.28
CA ALA A 36 21.02 -1.67 6.19
C ALA A 36 22.01 -2.45 7.06
N PHE A 37 23.12 -2.92 6.49
CA PHE A 37 24.19 -3.60 7.22
C PHE A 37 24.87 -2.68 8.24
N GLY A 38 25.15 -1.43 7.86
CA GLY A 38 25.70 -0.43 8.78
C GLY A 38 24.78 -0.14 9.96
N LEU A 39 23.46 -0.04 9.71
CA LEU A 39 22.46 0.14 10.76
C LEU A 39 22.36 -1.09 11.68
N ALA A 40 22.36 -2.29 11.11
CA ALA A 40 22.32 -3.53 11.87
C ALA A 40 23.56 -3.68 12.78
N THR A 41 24.75 -3.38 12.28
CA THR A 41 25.99 -3.38 13.07
C THR A 41 25.96 -2.32 14.17
N TRP A 42 25.45 -1.12 13.90
CA TRP A 42 25.30 -0.10 14.92
C TRP A 42 24.37 -0.55 16.05
N ILE A 43 23.19 -1.11 15.71
CA ILE A 43 22.23 -1.62 16.71
C ILE A 43 22.88 -2.74 17.53
N ALA A 44 23.58 -3.69 16.88
CA ALA A 44 24.27 -4.78 17.55
C ALA A 44 25.40 -4.31 18.49
N TRP A 45 26.02 -3.18 18.18
CA TRP A 45 27.10 -2.58 19.01
C TRP A 45 26.57 -1.79 20.22
N ARG A 46 25.25 -1.57 20.33
CA ARG A 46 24.63 -0.90 21.49
C ARG A 46 23.91 -1.90 22.39
N PRO A 47 24.63 -2.57 23.34
CA PRO A 47 24.05 -3.61 24.19
C PRO A 47 23.09 -3.09 25.27
N ASN A 48 22.96 -1.77 25.45
CA ASN A 48 22.17 -1.14 26.53
C ASN A 48 20.79 -0.62 26.11
N LEU A 49 20.18 -1.17 25.07
CA LEU A 49 18.73 -1.10 24.96
C LEU A 49 18.18 -2.06 26.01
N GLU A 50 17.87 -1.51 27.21
CA GLU A 50 17.19 -2.24 28.27
C GLU A 50 16.00 -2.98 27.65
N HIS A 51 16.14 -4.31 27.54
CA HIS A 51 15.02 -5.17 27.27
C HIS A 51 14.21 -5.16 28.56
N GLU A 52 13.13 -4.39 28.61
CA GLU A 52 12.06 -4.73 29.54
C GLU A 52 11.67 -6.19 29.21
N PRO A 53 11.70 -7.09 30.22
CA PRO A 53 11.30 -8.46 29.98
C PRO A 53 9.86 -8.43 29.48
N SER A 54 9.67 -8.71 28.19
CA SER A 54 8.35 -8.86 27.61
C SER A 54 7.58 -9.88 28.43
N ALA A 55 6.36 -9.52 28.83
CA ALA A 55 5.39 -10.46 29.34
C ALA A 55 5.41 -11.73 28.46
N GLU A 56 5.27 -12.89 29.10
CA GLU A 56 5.39 -14.25 28.57
C GLU A 56 5.29 -14.35 27.04
N ALA A 57 6.41 -14.69 26.40
CA ALA A 57 6.51 -14.72 24.94
C ALA A 57 5.50 -15.74 24.39
N SER A 58 4.41 -15.28 23.82
CA SER A 58 3.48 -16.12 23.06
C SER A 58 4.24 -16.92 22.00
N PRO A 59 3.93 -18.18 21.78
CA PRO A 59 4.60 -18.98 20.77
C PRO A 59 4.42 -18.35 19.39
N PHE A 60 5.55 -18.12 18.69
CA PHE A 60 5.55 -17.47 17.40
C PHE A 60 4.66 -18.23 16.40
N PRO A 61 3.68 -17.58 15.72
CA PRO A 61 2.63 -18.25 14.96
C PRO A 61 3.09 -18.70 13.57
N MET A 62 4.19 -19.50 13.51
CA MET A 62 4.86 -19.93 12.26
C MET A 62 3.90 -20.51 11.23
N ARG A 63 2.95 -21.37 11.64
CA ARG A 63 2.01 -22.03 10.72
C ARG A 63 1.10 -21.03 10.02
N ARG A 64 0.58 -20.04 10.76
CA ARG A 64 -0.31 -19.01 10.22
C ARG A 64 0.45 -18.06 9.29
N LEU A 65 1.66 -17.66 9.66
CA LEU A 65 2.52 -16.83 8.81
C LEU A 65 2.95 -17.57 7.55
N ALA A 66 3.28 -18.86 7.64
CA ALA A 66 3.61 -19.67 6.46
C ALA A 66 2.42 -19.77 5.49
N LEU A 67 1.19 -19.95 6.01
CA LEU A 67 -0.02 -19.95 5.19
C LEU A 67 -0.23 -18.60 4.49
N LEU A 68 -0.05 -17.49 5.21
CA LEU A 68 -0.16 -16.15 4.64
C LEU A 68 0.89 -15.90 3.55
N CYS A 69 2.15 -16.24 3.81
CA CYS A 69 3.22 -16.12 2.84
C CYS A 69 2.96 -16.98 1.59
N LEU A 70 2.56 -18.24 1.78
CA LEU A 70 2.25 -19.13 0.66
C LEU A 70 1.05 -18.63 -0.14
N ALA A 71 0.01 -18.12 0.51
CA ALA A 71 -1.14 -17.51 -0.16
C ALA A 71 -0.73 -16.36 -1.09
N VAL A 72 0.08 -15.43 -0.57
CA VAL A 72 0.56 -14.29 -1.36
C VAL A 72 1.47 -14.75 -2.50
N LEU A 73 2.40 -15.68 -2.23
CA LEU A 73 3.30 -16.22 -3.26
C LEU A 73 2.54 -16.90 -4.42
N LEU A 74 1.48 -17.67 -4.12
CA LEU A 74 0.67 -18.30 -5.14
C LEU A 74 -0.07 -17.27 -6.01
N VAL A 75 -0.64 -16.24 -5.40
CA VAL A 75 -1.29 -15.14 -6.14
C VAL A 75 -0.28 -14.42 -7.03
N CYS A 76 0.90 -14.09 -6.50
CA CYS A 76 1.97 -13.44 -7.27
C CYS A 76 2.45 -14.32 -8.43
N TYR A 77 2.70 -15.60 -8.17
CA TYR A 77 3.18 -16.54 -9.20
C TYR A 77 2.14 -16.79 -10.31
N GLY A 78 0.84 -16.75 -9.96
CA GLY A 78 -0.25 -16.81 -10.93
C GLY A 78 -0.29 -15.65 -11.93
N GLY A 79 0.43 -14.55 -11.63
CA GLY A 79 0.56 -13.39 -12.51
C GLY A 79 1.82 -13.39 -13.40
N VAL A 80 2.74 -14.34 -13.22
CA VAL A 80 4.00 -14.38 -13.98
C VAL A 80 3.75 -14.87 -15.42
N ASN A 81 3.11 -16.03 -15.58
CA ASN A 81 2.72 -16.56 -16.88
C ASN A 81 1.20 -16.67 -16.93
N VAL A 82 0.54 -15.65 -17.48
CA VAL A 82 -0.92 -15.56 -17.47
C VAL A 82 -1.52 -16.51 -18.50
N THR A 83 -1.96 -17.67 -18.01
CA THR A 83 -2.83 -18.58 -18.76
C THR A 83 -4.16 -18.77 -18.02
N PRO A 84 -5.30 -18.91 -18.72
CA PRO A 84 -6.60 -18.96 -18.04
C PRO A 84 -6.68 -20.02 -16.94
N VAL A 85 -6.14 -21.21 -17.19
CA VAL A 85 -6.17 -22.32 -16.23
C VAL A 85 -5.19 -22.10 -15.06
N GLN A 86 -3.91 -21.85 -15.37
CA GLN A 86 -2.86 -21.72 -14.34
C GLN A 86 -3.13 -20.53 -13.41
N THR A 87 -3.45 -19.37 -13.99
CA THR A 87 -3.73 -18.16 -13.21
C THR A 87 -4.96 -18.37 -12.32
N THR A 88 -6.05 -18.93 -12.86
CA THR A 88 -7.27 -19.18 -12.06
C THR A 88 -7.00 -20.15 -10.91
N VAL A 89 -6.26 -21.23 -11.17
CA VAL A 89 -5.95 -22.24 -10.15
C VAL A 89 -5.05 -21.64 -9.06
N LEU A 90 -3.98 -20.96 -9.44
CA LEU A 90 -3.02 -20.40 -8.48
C LEU A 90 -3.63 -19.26 -7.64
N VAL A 91 -4.35 -18.34 -8.28
CA VAL A 91 -5.06 -17.27 -7.56
C VAL A 91 -6.15 -17.85 -6.67
N GLY A 92 -6.93 -18.83 -7.17
CA GLY A 92 -7.96 -19.52 -6.39
C GLY A 92 -7.39 -20.23 -5.17
N LEU A 93 -6.29 -20.98 -5.31
CA LEU A 93 -5.60 -21.62 -4.20
C LEU A 93 -5.05 -20.58 -3.21
N GLY A 94 -4.45 -19.49 -3.70
CA GLY A 94 -3.97 -18.40 -2.86
C GLY A 94 -5.09 -17.76 -2.03
N LEU A 95 -6.25 -17.50 -2.64
CA LEU A 95 -7.43 -16.97 -1.93
C LEU A 95 -8.01 -17.98 -0.92
N ILE A 96 -8.00 -19.27 -1.21
CA ILE A 96 -8.40 -20.33 -0.27
C ILE A 96 -7.46 -20.35 0.93
N LEU A 97 -6.13 -20.29 0.72
CA LEU A 97 -5.15 -20.24 1.80
C LEU A 97 -5.27 -18.97 2.63
N LEU A 98 -5.51 -17.82 2.00
CA LEU A 98 -5.77 -16.57 2.71
C LEU A 98 -7.03 -16.66 3.58
N SER A 99 -8.10 -17.24 3.06
CA SER A 99 -9.34 -17.49 3.80
C SER A 99 -9.11 -18.46 4.96
N THR A 100 -8.31 -19.49 4.75
CA THR A 100 -7.91 -20.47 5.77
C THR A 100 -7.08 -19.80 6.87
N PHE A 101 -6.13 -18.93 6.50
CA PHE A 101 -5.37 -18.11 7.44
C PHE A 101 -6.31 -17.28 8.33
N LEU A 102 -7.24 -16.52 7.72
CA LEU A 102 -8.19 -15.69 8.47
C LEU A 102 -9.06 -16.52 9.41
N TRP A 103 -9.52 -17.69 8.98
CA TRP A 103 -10.31 -18.60 9.79
C TRP A 103 -9.52 -19.20 10.96
N LEU A 104 -8.27 -19.61 10.75
CA LEU A 104 -7.39 -20.10 11.80
C LEU A 104 -7.01 -19.02 12.79
N ASP A 105 -6.76 -17.79 12.30
CA ASP A 105 -6.42 -16.67 13.16
C ASP A 105 -7.59 -16.30 14.08
N GLN A 106 -8.82 -16.29 13.57
CA GLN A 106 -10.02 -16.05 14.38
C GLN A 106 -10.23 -17.12 15.46
N ARG A 107 -9.77 -18.36 15.25
CA ARG A 107 -9.87 -19.46 16.21
C ARG A 107 -8.72 -19.52 17.22
N ALA A 108 -7.68 -18.71 17.04
CA ALA A 108 -6.48 -18.75 17.88
C ALA A 108 -6.66 -18.08 19.26
N GLY A 109 -7.83 -17.57 19.58
CA GLY A 109 -8.10 -16.95 20.88
C GLY A 109 -7.16 -15.78 21.17
N ASP A 110 -6.41 -15.85 22.27
CA ASP A 110 -5.49 -14.78 22.67
C ASP A 110 -4.19 -14.74 21.83
N ASP A 111 -3.85 -15.81 21.10
CA ASP A 111 -2.69 -15.85 20.20
C ASP A 111 -2.98 -15.31 18.80
N ARG A 112 -4.17 -14.73 18.53
CA ARG A 112 -4.54 -14.19 17.24
C ARG A 112 -3.65 -13.00 16.85
N LEU A 113 -3.38 -12.85 15.55
CA LEU A 113 -2.61 -11.77 14.99
C LEU A 113 -3.47 -10.54 14.67
N LEU A 114 -4.74 -10.77 14.31
CA LEU A 114 -5.68 -9.71 13.96
C LEU A 114 -6.63 -9.43 15.14
N PRO A 115 -7.11 -8.18 15.29
CA PRO A 115 -8.08 -7.83 16.33
C PRO A 115 -9.37 -8.65 16.20
N ASN A 116 -10.09 -8.82 17.31
CA ASN A 116 -11.34 -9.58 17.34
C ASN A 116 -12.44 -8.84 16.61
N HIS A 117 -12.76 -9.25 15.39
CA HIS A 117 -13.88 -8.72 14.64
C HIS A 117 -14.65 -9.85 13.96
N ARG A 118 -15.91 -9.93 14.26
CA ARG A 118 -16.83 -10.88 13.61
C ARG A 118 -17.06 -10.42 12.17
N LEU A 119 -16.44 -11.08 11.19
CA LEU A 119 -16.54 -10.85 9.74
C LEU A 119 -16.10 -9.45 9.27
N PRO A 120 -15.17 -9.35 8.31
CA PRO A 120 -14.53 -8.10 7.89
C PRO A 120 -15.49 -7.02 7.36
N PHE A 121 -16.75 -7.37 7.06
CA PHE A 121 -17.69 -6.46 6.38
C PHE A 121 -18.78 -5.87 7.28
N ARG A 122 -18.99 -6.36 8.50
CA ARG A 122 -20.13 -5.96 9.34
C ARG A 122 -19.82 -5.01 10.49
N GLY A 123 -18.55 -4.87 10.88
CA GLY A 123 -18.14 -3.98 11.98
C GLY A 123 -17.27 -2.81 11.51
N PRO A 124 -17.13 -1.76 12.32
CA PRO A 124 -16.33 -0.58 11.99
C PRO A 124 -14.84 -0.91 11.80
N ILE A 125 -14.29 -1.82 12.59
CA ILE A 125 -12.89 -2.29 12.47
C ILE A 125 -12.69 -2.99 11.13
N GLY A 126 -13.60 -3.90 10.75
CA GLY A 126 -13.54 -4.58 9.46
C GLY A 126 -13.68 -3.62 8.28
N ALA A 127 -14.52 -2.60 8.40
CA ALA A 127 -14.64 -1.55 7.39
C ALA A 127 -13.36 -0.73 7.24
N ALA A 128 -12.66 -0.42 8.34
CA ALA A 128 -11.40 0.28 8.33
C ALA A 128 -10.29 -0.55 7.67
N LEU A 129 -10.14 -1.82 8.07
CA LEU A 129 -9.14 -2.73 7.49
C LEU A 129 -9.41 -2.99 6.00
N LEU A 130 -10.68 -3.16 5.61
CA LEU A 130 -11.06 -3.28 4.20
C LEU A 130 -10.72 -2.00 3.41
N MET A 131 -11.01 -0.83 3.97
CA MET A 131 -10.65 0.45 3.36
C MET A 131 -9.14 0.51 3.11
N ILE A 132 -8.31 0.19 4.12
CA ILE A 132 -6.85 0.21 4.02
C ILE A 132 -6.36 -0.78 2.96
N LEU A 133 -6.88 -2.01 2.96
CA LEU A 133 -6.56 -3.03 1.97
C LEU A 133 -6.88 -2.57 0.55
N CYS A 134 -8.11 -2.13 0.33
CA CYS A 134 -8.58 -1.73 -1.00
C CYS A 134 -7.84 -0.50 -1.53
N LEU A 135 -7.56 0.50 -0.68
CA LEU A 135 -6.77 1.66 -1.08
C LEU A 135 -5.32 1.29 -1.41
N ALA A 136 -4.71 0.38 -0.65
CA ALA A 136 -3.37 -0.11 -0.95
C ALA A 136 -3.34 -0.84 -2.31
N ILE A 137 -4.34 -1.67 -2.62
CA ILE A 137 -4.49 -2.31 -3.93
C ILE A 137 -4.68 -1.27 -5.04
N ALA A 138 -5.52 -0.25 -4.80
CA ALA A 138 -5.86 0.76 -5.80
C ALA A 138 -4.69 1.68 -6.17
N THR A 139 -3.78 1.94 -5.24
CA THR A 139 -2.71 2.94 -5.41
C THR A 139 -1.36 2.34 -5.84
N ILE A 140 -1.19 1.01 -5.78
CA ILE A 140 0.11 0.41 -6.09
C ILE A 140 0.52 0.56 -7.56
N ALA A 141 -0.44 0.69 -8.49
CA ALA A 141 -0.19 0.69 -9.92
C ALA A 141 0.78 1.80 -10.35
N ILE A 142 0.63 3.01 -9.81
CA ILE A 142 1.50 4.14 -10.17
C ILE A 142 2.94 3.91 -9.70
N GLY A 143 3.14 3.32 -8.52
CA GLY A 143 4.47 2.99 -8.01
C GLY A 143 5.13 1.82 -8.74
N ALA A 144 4.34 0.79 -9.10
CA ALA A 144 4.87 -0.43 -9.72
C ALA A 144 5.12 -0.29 -11.24
N TYR A 145 4.21 0.35 -11.95
CA TYR A 145 4.26 0.45 -13.41
C TYR A 145 4.48 1.88 -13.92
N GLY A 146 4.19 2.89 -13.09
CA GLY A 146 4.27 4.30 -13.50
C GLY A 146 5.59 4.71 -14.13
N PRO A 147 6.77 4.46 -13.51
CA PRO A 147 8.04 4.85 -14.09
C PRO A 147 8.28 4.23 -15.46
N LEU A 148 8.05 2.93 -15.60
CA LEU A 148 8.24 2.22 -16.86
C LEU A 148 7.28 2.72 -17.95
N LEU A 149 6.00 2.87 -17.62
CA LEU A 149 5.00 3.39 -18.57
C LEU A 149 5.30 4.85 -18.99
N MET A 150 5.71 5.69 -18.05
CA MET A 150 6.11 7.07 -18.37
C MET A 150 7.32 7.11 -19.30
N THR A 151 8.32 6.25 -19.11
CA THR A 151 9.46 6.18 -20.04
C THR A 151 9.04 5.65 -21.42
N MET A 152 8.17 4.65 -21.50
CA MET A 152 7.73 4.05 -22.77
C MET A 152 6.77 4.97 -23.56
N ILE A 153 5.86 5.67 -22.88
CA ILE A 153 4.82 6.48 -23.51
C ILE A 153 5.33 7.88 -23.82
N HIS A 154 6.01 8.51 -22.86
CA HIS A 154 6.40 9.92 -22.94
C HIS A 154 7.89 10.13 -23.25
N GLY A 155 8.70 9.05 -23.31
CA GLY A 155 10.14 9.14 -23.62
C GLY A 155 10.96 9.86 -22.55
N ILE A 156 10.47 9.96 -21.31
CA ILE A 156 11.18 10.67 -20.24
C ILE A 156 12.25 9.77 -19.59
N SER A 157 13.23 10.40 -18.95
CA SER A 157 14.25 9.65 -18.20
C SER A 157 13.68 9.02 -16.93
N ALA A 158 14.33 7.95 -16.45
CA ALA A 158 14.00 7.30 -15.17
C ALA A 158 14.07 8.29 -13.99
N LEU A 159 15.01 9.24 -14.05
CA LEU A 159 15.16 10.29 -13.04
C LEU A 159 13.94 11.22 -13.03
N THR A 160 13.46 11.65 -14.19
CA THR A 160 12.24 12.47 -14.30
C THR A 160 11.01 11.74 -13.77
N ALA A 161 10.86 10.46 -14.10
CA ALA A 161 9.80 9.61 -13.57
C ALA A 161 9.90 9.50 -12.03
N GLY A 162 11.11 9.36 -11.49
CA GLY A 162 11.39 9.38 -10.05
C GLY A 162 10.93 10.68 -9.37
N TYR A 163 11.18 11.85 -9.96
CA TYR A 163 10.70 13.13 -9.44
C TYR A 163 9.17 13.23 -9.43
N ILE A 164 8.51 12.74 -10.49
CA ILE A 164 7.04 12.72 -10.57
C ILE A 164 6.46 11.87 -9.43
N LEU A 165 7.05 10.70 -9.16
CA LEU A 165 6.62 9.88 -8.01
C LEU A 165 6.93 10.54 -6.66
N ALA A 166 8.05 11.25 -6.53
CA ALA A 166 8.41 11.97 -5.31
C ALA A 166 7.40 13.07 -4.96
N CYS A 167 6.63 13.59 -5.94
CA CYS A 167 5.54 14.52 -5.68
C CYS A 167 4.48 13.96 -4.73
N SER A 168 4.22 12.63 -4.76
CA SER A 168 3.32 11.97 -3.79
C SER A 168 3.86 12.10 -2.36
N SER A 169 5.15 11.87 -2.16
CA SER A 169 5.80 12.00 -0.85
C SER A 169 5.79 13.44 -0.34
N PHE A 170 5.98 14.41 -1.22
CA PHE A 170 5.86 15.82 -0.88
C PHE A 170 4.43 16.17 -0.45
N GLY A 171 3.43 15.75 -1.24
CA GLY A 171 2.02 15.93 -0.91
C GLY A 171 1.65 15.35 0.45
N TRP A 172 2.08 14.11 0.73
CA TRP A 172 1.89 13.44 2.02
C TRP A 172 2.49 14.25 3.18
N THR A 173 3.76 14.59 3.07
CA THR A 173 4.48 15.27 4.15
C THR A 173 3.90 16.64 4.44
N ALA A 174 3.64 17.42 3.39
CA ALA A 174 3.08 18.76 3.53
C ALA A 174 1.71 18.73 4.25
N THR A 175 0.80 17.86 3.80
CA THR A 175 -0.53 17.79 4.40
C THR A 175 -0.50 17.18 5.79
N ALA A 176 0.33 16.16 6.06
CA ALA A 176 0.48 15.58 7.39
C ALA A 176 0.99 16.63 8.41
N ILE A 177 1.88 17.53 8.00
CA ILE A 177 2.34 18.64 8.84
C ILE A 177 1.21 19.66 9.08
N ILE A 178 0.50 20.05 8.02
CA ILE A 178 -0.59 21.04 8.10
C ILE A 178 -1.69 20.58 9.05
N VAL A 179 -2.03 19.28 9.04
CA VAL A 179 -3.11 18.76 9.89
C VAL A 179 -2.61 18.26 11.23
N SER A 180 -1.31 18.31 11.51
CA SER A 180 -0.77 17.91 12.80
C SER A 180 -1.36 18.80 13.90
N GLY A 181 -1.85 18.17 14.99
CA GLY A 181 -2.51 18.89 16.09
C GLY A 181 -3.98 19.25 15.84
N SER A 182 -4.58 18.85 14.73
CA SER A 182 -6.03 19.05 14.49
C SER A 182 -6.88 18.35 15.55
N PRO A 183 -7.94 19.02 16.04
CA PRO A 183 -8.81 18.46 17.05
C PRO A 183 -9.63 17.28 16.52
N GLU A 184 -10.00 16.35 17.40
CA GLU A 184 -10.72 15.11 17.07
C GLU A 184 -12.03 15.33 16.31
N ARG A 185 -12.73 16.45 16.58
CA ARG A 185 -13.94 16.83 15.86
C ARG A 185 -13.79 16.93 14.35
N LEU A 186 -12.57 17.07 13.85
CA LEU A 186 -12.25 17.18 12.41
C LEU A 186 -11.91 15.83 11.79
N ASP A 187 -11.69 14.75 12.55
CA ASP A 187 -11.26 13.45 12.07
C ASP A 187 -12.07 12.96 10.88
N GLY A 188 -13.39 12.87 11.06
CA GLY A 188 -14.27 12.37 10.02
C GLY A 188 -14.25 13.23 8.75
N ARG A 189 -14.00 14.54 8.89
CA ARG A 189 -13.88 15.45 7.74
C ARG A 189 -12.55 15.24 7.01
N MET A 190 -11.46 15.14 7.75
CA MET A 190 -10.12 14.92 7.18
C MET A 190 -10.02 13.56 6.48
N ILE A 191 -10.55 12.50 7.10
CA ILE A 191 -10.65 11.17 6.47
C ILE A 191 -11.44 11.25 5.17
N ARG A 192 -12.61 11.88 5.19
CA ARG A 192 -13.47 11.98 4.01
C ARG A 192 -12.76 12.72 2.86
N ILE A 193 -12.20 13.88 3.13
CA ILE A 193 -11.50 14.68 2.12
C ILE A 193 -10.29 13.89 1.61
N GLY A 194 -9.46 13.36 2.51
CA GLY A 194 -8.23 12.67 2.13
C GLY A 194 -8.48 11.43 1.27
N ILE A 195 -9.40 10.55 1.70
CA ILE A 195 -9.72 9.33 0.94
C ILE A 195 -10.39 9.67 -0.41
N SER A 196 -11.22 10.74 -0.46
CA SER A 196 -11.78 11.20 -1.74
C SER A 196 -10.70 11.71 -2.70
N LEU A 197 -9.68 12.43 -2.20
CA LEU A 197 -8.55 12.86 -3.00
C LEU A 197 -7.78 11.66 -3.57
N VAL A 198 -7.53 10.63 -2.76
CA VAL A 198 -6.89 9.38 -3.23
C VAL A 198 -7.72 8.74 -4.34
N ALA A 199 -9.05 8.60 -4.15
CA ALA A 199 -9.91 7.98 -5.15
C ALA A 199 -9.96 8.79 -6.47
N VAL A 200 -9.98 10.12 -6.38
CA VAL A 200 -9.89 11.02 -7.55
C VAL A 200 -8.55 10.88 -8.26
N SER A 201 -7.45 10.75 -7.51
CA SER A 201 -6.11 10.54 -8.10
C SER A 201 -6.03 9.23 -8.87
N VAL A 202 -6.53 8.13 -8.28
CA VAL A 202 -6.59 6.83 -8.96
C VAL A 202 -7.40 6.92 -10.26
N ALA A 203 -8.56 7.61 -10.23
CA ALA A 203 -9.35 7.85 -11.43
C ALA A 203 -8.61 8.74 -12.44
N GLY A 204 -7.89 9.74 -11.96
CA GLY A 204 -7.11 10.66 -12.78
C GLY A 204 -5.97 9.97 -13.53
N PHE A 205 -5.31 9.00 -12.92
CA PHE A 205 -4.24 8.23 -13.56
C PHE A 205 -4.70 7.44 -14.79
N VAL A 206 -5.96 7.04 -14.87
CA VAL A 206 -6.53 6.34 -16.04
C VAL A 206 -6.38 7.17 -17.32
N TYR A 207 -6.46 8.51 -17.19
CA TYR A 207 -6.24 9.43 -18.30
C TYR A 207 -4.82 9.99 -18.31
N ALA A 208 -4.32 10.42 -17.16
CA ALA A 208 -3.09 11.18 -17.07
C ALA A 208 -1.86 10.40 -17.54
N VAL A 209 -1.73 9.12 -17.17
CA VAL A 209 -0.56 8.32 -17.53
C VAL A 209 -0.55 7.97 -19.02
N PRO A 210 -1.65 7.44 -19.63
CA PRO A 210 -1.60 7.04 -21.02
C PRO A 210 -1.70 8.19 -22.03
N GLN A 211 -2.36 9.31 -21.70
CA GLN A 211 -2.72 10.34 -22.67
C GLN A 211 -2.48 11.77 -22.18
N GLY A 212 -2.32 11.97 -20.88
CA GLY A 212 -2.18 13.30 -20.31
C GLY A 212 -0.76 13.85 -20.40
N PRO A 213 -0.59 15.15 -20.22
CA PRO A 213 0.73 15.75 -20.07
C PRO A 213 1.35 15.36 -18.71
N MET A 214 2.69 15.28 -18.63
CA MET A 214 3.41 14.85 -17.44
C MET A 214 3.10 15.66 -16.16
N TRP A 215 2.85 16.96 -16.29
CA TRP A 215 2.47 17.80 -15.16
C TRP A 215 1.15 17.33 -14.52
N LEU A 216 0.26 16.73 -15.30
CA LEU A 216 -1.01 16.19 -14.80
C LEU A 216 -0.76 14.92 -13.96
N ILE A 217 0.20 14.08 -14.38
CA ILE A 217 0.62 12.91 -13.58
C ILE A 217 1.21 13.38 -12.24
N ALA A 218 2.05 14.42 -12.25
CA ALA A 218 2.62 15.00 -11.03
C ALA A 218 1.53 15.59 -10.11
N ILE A 219 0.50 16.24 -10.66
CA ILE A 219 -0.64 16.74 -9.87
C ILE A 219 -1.38 15.58 -9.21
N PHE A 220 -1.75 14.52 -9.93
CA PHE A 220 -2.45 13.38 -9.35
C PHE A 220 -1.57 12.61 -8.37
N SER A 221 -0.26 12.51 -8.62
CA SER A 221 0.68 11.95 -7.63
C SER A 221 0.70 12.77 -6.34
N THR A 222 0.78 14.11 -6.46
CA THR A 222 0.72 15.00 -5.30
C THR A 222 -0.62 14.88 -4.56
N MET A 223 -1.73 14.80 -5.28
CA MET A 223 -3.07 14.63 -4.70
C MET A 223 -3.22 13.30 -3.98
N GLU A 224 -2.68 12.21 -4.52
CA GLU A 224 -2.67 10.91 -3.87
C GLU A 224 -1.94 10.96 -2.53
N GLY A 225 -0.72 11.50 -2.54
CA GLY A 225 0.05 11.67 -1.32
C GLY A 225 -0.63 12.62 -0.33
N ALA A 226 -1.13 13.76 -0.79
CA ALA A 226 -1.86 14.71 0.04
C ALA A 226 -3.11 14.09 0.67
N GLY A 227 -3.82 13.26 -0.08
CA GLY A 227 -4.98 12.53 0.41
C GLY A 227 -4.63 11.58 1.57
N PHE A 228 -3.57 10.81 1.42
CA PHE A 228 -3.07 9.96 2.50
C PHE A 228 -2.55 10.78 3.69
N GLY A 229 -1.78 11.84 3.45
CA GLY A 229 -1.27 12.71 4.52
C GLY A 229 -2.39 13.36 5.34
N LEU A 230 -3.49 13.75 4.67
CA LEU A 230 -4.69 14.27 5.34
C LEU A 230 -5.41 13.20 6.16
N ALA A 231 -5.52 11.96 5.66
CA ALA A 231 -6.39 10.95 6.24
C ALA A 231 -5.68 10.04 7.26
N TRP A 232 -4.41 9.72 7.05
CA TRP A 232 -3.75 8.58 7.70
C TRP A 232 -3.74 8.66 9.22
N THR A 233 -3.32 9.80 9.78
CA THR A 233 -3.26 9.99 11.23
C THR A 233 -4.64 9.84 11.88
N PHE A 234 -5.68 10.33 11.23
CA PHE A 234 -7.05 10.27 11.73
C PHE A 234 -7.66 8.88 11.58
N VAL A 235 -7.33 8.17 10.49
CA VAL A 235 -7.69 6.76 10.32
C VAL A 235 -7.08 5.91 11.44
N LEU A 236 -5.78 6.10 11.73
CA LEU A 236 -5.12 5.41 12.84
C LEU A 236 -5.82 5.73 14.17
N ARG A 237 -6.04 7.00 14.49
CA ARG A 237 -6.69 7.42 15.73
C ARG A 237 -8.09 6.84 15.88
N GLN A 238 -8.92 6.92 14.84
CA GLN A 238 -10.28 6.37 14.89
C GLN A 238 -10.32 4.85 14.97
N THR A 239 -9.43 4.16 14.24
CA THR A 239 -9.39 2.69 14.27
C THR A 239 -8.88 2.15 15.60
N THR A 240 -7.89 2.79 16.20
CA THR A 240 -7.40 2.39 17.52
C THR A 240 -8.39 2.69 18.63
N ALA A 241 -9.17 3.76 18.52
CA ALA A 241 -10.23 4.06 19.48
C ALA A 241 -11.42 3.07 19.45
N LEU A 242 -11.57 2.29 18.37
CA LEU A 242 -12.65 1.30 18.23
C LEU A 242 -12.35 -0.04 18.89
N VAL A 243 -11.13 -0.29 19.33
CA VAL A 243 -10.72 -1.56 19.92
C VAL A 243 -10.57 -1.45 21.44
N PRO A 244 -10.87 -2.52 22.20
CA PRO A 244 -10.54 -2.58 23.62
C PRO A 244 -9.03 -2.39 23.86
N PRO A 245 -8.61 -1.93 25.05
CA PRO A 245 -7.21 -1.76 25.40
C PRO A 245 -6.35 -3.02 25.14
N ASP A 246 -6.89 -4.21 25.41
CA ASP A 246 -6.21 -5.49 25.21
C ASP A 246 -5.94 -5.84 23.73
N ASP A 247 -6.69 -5.24 22.79
CA ASP A 247 -6.53 -5.43 21.36
C ASP A 247 -5.77 -4.27 20.67
N LEU A 248 -5.34 -3.24 21.42
CA LEU A 248 -4.69 -2.05 20.87
C LEU A 248 -3.37 -2.37 20.17
N GLU A 249 -2.55 -3.21 20.79
CA GLU A 249 -1.27 -3.65 20.23
C GLU A 249 -1.50 -4.44 18.93
N ARG A 250 -2.47 -5.37 18.93
CA ARG A 250 -2.85 -6.14 17.74
C ARG A 250 -3.35 -5.24 16.61
N MET A 251 -4.15 -4.24 16.94
CA MET A 251 -4.65 -3.29 15.93
C MET A 251 -3.53 -2.46 15.32
N SER A 252 -2.61 -2.00 16.15
CA SER A 252 -1.43 -1.24 15.71
C SER A 252 -0.53 -2.03 14.77
N GLY A 253 -0.41 -3.35 14.97
CA GLY A 253 0.29 -4.27 14.07
C GLY A 253 -0.52 -4.68 12.84
N ALA A 254 -1.86 -4.81 12.96
CA ALA A 254 -2.73 -5.21 11.86
C ALA A 254 -2.81 -4.16 10.75
N ILE A 255 -2.84 -2.88 11.08
CA ILE A 255 -2.94 -1.78 10.10
C ILE A 255 -1.82 -1.82 9.07
N PRO A 256 -0.52 -1.75 9.44
CA PRO A 256 0.55 -1.84 8.46
C PRO A 256 0.62 -3.20 7.76
N THR A 257 0.27 -4.29 8.45
CA THR A 257 0.24 -5.63 7.86
C THR A 257 -0.79 -5.72 6.74
N VAL A 258 -2.02 -5.27 6.97
CA VAL A 258 -3.09 -5.25 5.97
C VAL A 258 -2.74 -4.31 4.81
N GLN A 259 -2.11 -3.16 5.07
CA GLN A 259 -1.64 -2.27 4.03
C GLN A 259 -0.57 -2.94 3.13
N ARG A 260 0.43 -3.60 3.73
CA ARG A 260 1.48 -4.31 2.98
C ARG A 260 0.93 -5.49 2.19
N LEU A 261 -0.02 -6.22 2.77
CA LEU A 261 -0.77 -7.27 2.08
C LEU A 261 -1.52 -6.69 0.87
N GLY A 262 -2.17 -5.54 1.04
CA GLY A 262 -2.85 -4.83 -0.05
C GLY A 262 -1.89 -4.46 -1.18
N TYR A 263 -0.69 -3.94 -0.88
CA TYR A 263 0.32 -3.66 -1.90
C TYR A 263 0.79 -4.92 -2.62
N ALA A 264 1.02 -6.02 -1.91
CA ALA A 264 1.45 -7.28 -2.52
C ALA A 264 0.37 -7.88 -3.44
N LEU A 265 -0.87 -7.97 -2.95
CA LEU A 265 -2.00 -8.48 -3.74
C LEU A 265 -2.33 -7.54 -4.90
N GLY A 266 -2.24 -6.23 -4.68
CA GLY A 266 -2.44 -5.22 -5.72
C GLY A 266 -1.40 -5.30 -6.82
N ALA A 267 -0.12 -5.43 -6.47
CA ALA A 267 0.96 -5.62 -7.45
C ALA A 267 0.75 -6.89 -8.29
N ALA A 268 0.39 -8.01 -7.64
CA ALA A 268 0.05 -9.24 -8.34
C ALA A 268 -1.16 -9.08 -9.26
N TYR A 269 -2.24 -8.44 -8.78
CA TYR A 269 -3.44 -8.17 -9.56
C TYR A 269 -3.15 -7.31 -10.80
N VAL A 270 -2.44 -6.20 -10.61
CA VAL A 270 -2.04 -5.30 -11.71
C VAL A 270 -1.10 -6.01 -12.68
N GLY A 271 -0.18 -6.88 -12.17
CA GLY A 271 0.68 -7.74 -12.98
C GLY A 271 -0.12 -8.72 -13.84
N ILE A 272 -1.14 -9.37 -13.26
CA ILE A 272 -2.05 -10.26 -14.03
C ILE A 272 -2.72 -9.47 -15.15
N VAL A 273 -3.24 -8.28 -14.87
CA VAL A 273 -3.89 -7.42 -15.88
C VAL A 273 -2.90 -7.04 -16.98
N ALA A 274 -1.69 -6.58 -16.62
CA ALA A 274 -0.66 -6.20 -17.57
C ALA A 274 -0.26 -7.36 -18.48
N ASN A 275 0.04 -8.52 -17.92
CA ASN A 275 0.47 -9.70 -18.66
C ASN A 275 -0.66 -10.30 -19.50
N ALA A 276 -1.90 -10.29 -19.02
CA ALA A 276 -3.08 -10.70 -19.81
C ALA A 276 -3.29 -9.80 -21.04
N LEU A 277 -2.85 -8.55 -20.99
CA LEU A 277 -2.89 -7.61 -22.11
C LEU A 277 -1.63 -7.67 -22.99
N GLY A 278 -0.72 -8.60 -22.72
CA GLY A 278 0.50 -8.80 -23.50
C GLY A 278 1.56 -7.73 -23.29
N PHE A 279 1.67 -7.18 -22.07
CA PHE A 279 2.60 -6.10 -21.74
C PHE A 279 4.06 -6.44 -22.10
N GLU A 280 4.47 -7.70 -22.02
CA GLU A 280 5.82 -8.16 -22.39
C GLU A 280 6.14 -7.97 -23.87
N ALA A 281 5.10 -7.97 -24.74
CA ALA A 281 5.24 -7.81 -26.19
C ALA A 281 5.02 -6.36 -26.65
N VAL A 282 4.92 -5.40 -25.72
CA VAL A 282 4.70 -3.98 -26.04
C VAL A 282 6.02 -3.34 -26.50
N GLU A 283 6.06 -2.92 -27.76
CA GLU A 283 7.23 -2.27 -28.36
C GLU A 283 7.04 -0.77 -28.61
N THR A 284 5.79 -0.30 -28.65
CA THR A 284 5.48 1.08 -29.05
C THR A 284 4.74 1.85 -27.97
N GLY A 285 4.93 3.18 -27.93
CA GLY A 285 4.25 4.10 -27.01
C GLY A 285 2.70 3.98 -27.06
N PRO A 286 2.05 3.94 -28.23
CA PRO A 286 0.60 3.77 -28.32
C PRO A 286 0.09 2.45 -27.73
N GLN A 287 0.83 1.35 -27.90
CA GLN A 287 0.50 0.08 -27.28
C GLN A 287 0.65 0.17 -25.75
N ALA A 288 1.75 0.76 -25.28
CA ALA A 288 1.96 1.02 -23.85
C ALA A 288 0.83 1.87 -23.24
N ALA A 289 0.37 2.90 -23.95
CA ALA A 289 -0.74 3.75 -23.52
C ALA A 289 -2.06 2.98 -23.39
N GLN A 290 -2.35 2.07 -24.32
CA GLN A 290 -3.53 1.23 -24.24
C GLN A 290 -3.48 0.30 -23.03
N VAL A 291 -2.37 -0.37 -22.80
CA VAL A 291 -2.18 -1.25 -21.63
C VAL A 291 -2.24 -0.43 -20.33
N ALA A 292 -1.62 0.75 -20.30
CA ALA A 292 -1.67 1.66 -19.15
C ALA A 292 -3.11 2.03 -18.78
N THR A 293 -3.95 2.35 -19.77
CA THR A 293 -5.37 2.67 -19.53
C THR A 293 -6.07 1.56 -18.76
N TRP A 294 -5.88 0.30 -19.16
CA TRP A 294 -6.51 -0.83 -18.50
C TRP A 294 -5.89 -1.16 -17.13
N ILE A 295 -4.58 -1.02 -16.97
CA ILE A 295 -3.89 -1.17 -15.69
C ILE A 295 -4.50 -0.22 -14.64
N PHE A 296 -4.62 1.07 -14.98
CA PHE A 296 -5.17 2.04 -14.04
C PHE A 296 -6.68 1.92 -13.89
N ALA A 297 -7.43 1.60 -14.94
CA ALA A 297 -8.86 1.36 -14.87
C ALA A 297 -9.20 0.17 -13.97
N ALA A 298 -8.40 -0.88 -13.98
CA ALA A 298 -8.55 -2.05 -13.11
C ALA A 298 -8.42 -1.71 -11.61
N CYS A 299 -7.81 -0.59 -11.25
CA CYS A 299 -7.72 -0.12 -9.88
C CYS A 299 -8.99 0.57 -9.37
N LEU A 300 -9.88 1.06 -10.27
CA LEU A 300 -11.08 1.81 -9.91
C LEU A 300 -12.06 1.05 -8.98
N PRO A 301 -12.36 -0.25 -9.20
CA PRO A 301 -13.23 -0.99 -8.29
C PRO A 301 -12.71 -1.01 -6.86
N PHE A 302 -11.40 -1.13 -6.66
CA PHE A 302 -10.80 -1.12 -5.34
C PHE A 302 -10.83 0.28 -4.70
N ALA A 303 -10.62 1.35 -5.48
CA ALA A 303 -10.82 2.71 -5.00
C ALA A 303 -12.28 2.93 -4.54
N ALA A 304 -13.26 2.45 -5.29
CA ALA A 304 -14.68 2.51 -4.93
C ALA A 304 -14.99 1.70 -3.66
N LEU A 305 -14.45 0.49 -3.53
CA LEU A 305 -14.58 -0.32 -2.30
C LEU A 305 -13.92 0.36 -1.09
N GLY A 306 -12.78 1.02 -1.28
CA GLY A 306 -12.13 1.83 -0.25
C GLY A 306 -13.03 3.00 0.20
N MET A 307 -13.69 3.68 -0.72
CA MET A 307 -14.68 4.72 -0.42
C MET A 307 -15.89 4.17 0.36
N ILE A 308 -16.39 3.00 0.01
CA ILE A 308 -17.47 2.34 0.76
C ILE A 308 -17.02 2.02 2.18
N GLY A 309 -15.78 1.50 2.35
CA GLY A 309 -15.18 1.23 3.66
C GLY A 309 -15.09 2.51 4.50
N MET A 310 -14.65 3.62 3.92
CA MET A 310 -14.62 4.94 4.57
C MET A 310 -16.01 5.37 5.07
N VAL A 311 -17.01 5.28 4.21
CA VAL A 311 -18.39 5.69 4.59
C VAL A 311 -18.92 4.86 5.75
N ARG A 312 -18.64 3.54 5.76
CA ARG A 312 -19.04 2.64 6.85
C ARG A 312 -18.33 2.96 8.15
N LEU A 313 -17.01 3.20 8.10
CA LEU A 313 -16.21 3.61 9.27
C LEU A 313 -16.78 4.89 9.89
N LEU A 314 -17.04 5.91 9.07
CA LEU A 314 -17.52 7.21 9.54
C LEU A 314 -18.96 7.17 10.06
N ARG A 315 -19.80 6.26 9.60
CA ARG A 315 -21.17 6.06 10.14
C ARG A 315 -21.12 5.40 11.50
N ALA A 316 -20.32 4.35 11.67
CA ALA A 316 -20.21 3.64 12.93
C ALA A 316 -19.69 4.54 14.09
N ASN A 317 -18.85 5.52 13.78
CA ASN A 317 -18.39 6.49 14.79
C ASN A 317 -19.45 7.53 15.21
N LYS A 318 -20.48 7.74 14.40
CA LYS A 318 -21.60 8.64 14.77
C LYS A 318 -22.60 8.00 15.71
N ASP A 319 -22.64 6.67 15.70
CA ASP A 319 -23.58 5.87 16.49
C ASP A 319 -23.01 5.48 17.88
N GLN A 320 -21.78 5.91 18.20
CA GLN A 320 -21.21 5.82 19.54
C GLN A 320 -21.63 7.06 20.33
N PRO A 321 -22.21 6.89 21.54
CA PRO A 321 -22.72 7.98 22.38
C PRO A 321 -21.61 8.92 22.86
#